data_1456c9c7bed15d2e946f309b2644f71d
#
_entry.id   1456c9c7bed15d2e946f309b2644f71d
#
_cell.length_a   1.000
_cell.length_b   1.000
_cell.length_c   1.000
_cell.angle_alpha   90.00
_cell.angle_beta   90.00
_cell.angle_gamma   90.00
#
_symmetry.space_group_name_H-M   'P 1'
#
loop_
_entity.id
_entity.type
_entity.pdbx_description
1 polymer ?
#
loop_
_entity_poly.entity_id
_entity_poly.type
_entity_poly.pdbx_seq_one_letter_code
_entity_poly.pdbx_strand_id
1 'polypeptide(L)'
;MSTRTTVLLLILLPIVVVGVIAAANLGMNTLYVVILGGIMIYLAYNFYARRIDRDVIQADPNRATPARLYMDGVDFMPTNRNILYGYHFKSIAAAGPIVGVITAANLWGWLPAILWLILGVTFIGWASDYSAIMLSVRNEGNSLSAIAHRLIAPRTRTILFVFIFFYLLLVGGAFLGIMTAI
;
A
#
# COMPACT_ATOMS: atom_id res chain seq x y z
N MET A 1 -5.48 19.92 -9.80
CA MET A 1 -4.75 19.96 -8.50
C MET A 1 -4.59 21.42 -8.12
N SER A 2 -5.04 21.87 -6.92
CA SER A 2 -4.87 23.28 -6.56
C SER A 2 -3.38 23.53 -6.36
N THR A 3 -2.90 24.63 -6.92
CA THR A 3 -1.50 25.07 -6.87
C THR A 3 -0.92 25.02 -5.45
N ARG A 4 -1.73 25.35 -4.45
CA ARG A 4 -1.32 25.32 -3.03
C ARG A 4 -0.90 23.95 -2.50
N THR A 5 -1.56 22.87 -2.93
CA THR A 5 -1.22 21.52 -2.43
C THR A 5 -0.01 20.94 -3.14
N THR A 6 0.16 21.26 -4.41
CA THR A 6 1.39 20.88 -5.16
C THR A 6 2.60 21.59 -4.55
N VAL A 7 2.45 22.87 -4.22
CA VAL A 7 3.49 23.66 -3.58
C VAL A 7 3.82 23.12 -2.18
N LEU A 8 2.80 22.75 -1.38
CA LEU A 8 3.01 22.14 -0.06
C LEU A 8 3.74 20.81 -0.13
N LEU A 9 3.38 19.93 -1.07
CA LEU A 9 4.07 18.64 -1.27
C LEU A 9 5.50 18.85 -1.78
N LEU A 10 5.70 19.80 -2.70
CA LEU A 10 7.04 20.13 -3.23
C LEU A 10 7.95 20.78 -2.15
N ILE A 11 7.38 21.42 -1.14
CA ILE A 11 8.14 21.99 -0.03
C ILE A 11 8.36 20.98 1.09
N LEU A 12 7.33 20.19 1.46
CA LEU A 12 7.42 19.24 2.57
C LEU A 12 8.31 18.04 2.23
N LEU A 13 8.26 17.55 1.00
CA LEU A 13 9.09 16.41 0.58
C LEU A 13 10.60 16.68 0.74
N PRO A 14 11.16 17.77 0.21
CA PRO A 14 12.58 18.06 0.40
C PRO A 14 12.93 18.36 1.86
N ILE A 15 12.07 18.99 2.63
CA ILE A 15 12.31 19.25 4.07
C ILE A 15 12.47 17.94 4.84
N VAL A 16 11.64 16.94 4.56
CA VAL A 16 11.74 15.63 5.23
C VAL A 16 12.96 14.86 4.74
N VAL A 17 13.24 14.87 3.44
CA VAL A 17 14.45 14.24 2.89
C VAL A 17 15.70 14.87 3.50
N VAL A 18 15.77 16.20 3.56
CA VAL A 18 16.87 16.92 4.22
C VAL A 18 16.91 16.63 5.72
N GLY A 19 15.78 16.57 6.40
CA GLY A 19 15.69 16.23 7.82
C GLY A 19 16.22 14.81 8.11
N VAL A 20 15.87 13.82 7.30
CA VAL A 20 16.38 12.44 7.42
C VAL A 20 17.87 12.38 7.13
N ILE A 21 18.37 13.09 6.11
CA ILE A 21 19.80 13.15 5.79
C ILE A 21 20.58 13.86 6.92
N ALA A 22 20.04 14.97 7.45
CA ALA A 22 20.65 15.68 8.56
C ALA A 22 20.71 14.81 9.83
N ALA A 23 19.61 14.09 10.13
CA ALA A 23 19.57 13.14 11.23
C ALA A 23 20.62 12.04 11.08
N ALA A 24 20.83 11.53 9.86
CA ALA A 24 21.85 10.54 9.56
C ALA A 24 23.28 11.05 9.87
N ASN A 25 23.58 12.29 9.46
CA ASN A 25 24.90 12.90 9.66
C ASN A 25 25.19 13.32 11.10
N LEU A 26 24.15 13.58 11.90
CA LEU A 26 24.28 14.01 13.30
C LEU A 26 24.39 12.82 14.28
N GLY A 27 24.41 11.58 13.80
CA GLY A 27 24.44 10.38 14.66
C GLY A 27 23.20 10.25 15.54
N MET A 28 22.06 10.75 15.09
CA MET A 28 20.81 10.79 15.86
C MET A 28 20.23 9.39 16.06
N ASN A 29 19.57 9.21 17.19
CA ASN A 29 18.91 7.97 17.56
C ASN A 29 17.83 7.58 16.54
N THR A 30 17.70 6.30 16.24
CA THR A 30 16.67 5.71 15.36
C THR A 30 15.25 6.21 15.65
N LEU A 31 14.97 6.59 16.91
CA LEU A 31 13.68 7.15 17.32
C LEU A 31 13.28 8.39 16.49
N TYR A 32 14.22 9.27 16.17
CA TYR A 32 13.91 10.45 15.35
C TYR A 32 13.48 10.09 13.92
N VAL A 33 14.08 9.03 13.36
CA VAL A 33 13.70 8.52 12.03
C VAL A 33 12.28 7.98 12.04
N VAL A 34 11.91 7.25 13.10
CA VAL A 34 10.53 6.73 13.28
C VAL A 34 9.53 7.87 13.44
N ILE A 35 9.85 8.87 14.26
CA ILE A 35 8.98 10.04 14.47
C ILE A 35 8.79 10.82 13.18
N LEU A 36 9.88 11.12 12.45
CA LEU A 36 9.83 11.84 11.17
C LEU A 36 9.03 11.06 10.11
N GLY A 37 9.24 9.74 10.03
CA GLY A 37 8.46 8.86 9.16
C GLY A 37 6.97 8.89 9.50
N GLY A 38 6.63 8.79 10.78
CA GLY A 38 5.24 8.88 11.26
C GLY A 38 4.58 10.23 10.93
N ILE A 39 5.30 11.33 11.12
CA ILE A 39 4.82 12.68 10.75
C ILE A 39 4.59 12.75 9.24
N MET A 40 5.51 12.21 8.43
CA MET A 40 5.36 12.19 6.97
C MET A 40 4.12 11.42 6.52
N ILE A 41 3.91 10.23 7.05
CA ILE A 41 2.73 9.41 6.73
C ILE A 41 1.45 10.16 7.15
N TYR A 42 1.43 10.79 8.33
CA TYR A 42 0.30 11.58 8.79
C TYR A 42 0.01 12.76 7.86
N LEU A 43 1.02 13.50 7.43
CA LEU A 43 0.88 14.60 6.47
C LEU A 43 0.43 14.08 5.09
N ALA A 44 1.03 13.00 4.60
CA ALA A 44 0.63 12.34 3.36
C ALA A 44 -0.84 11.93 3.37
N TYR A 45 -1.32 11.34 4.47
CA TYR A 45 -2.71 10.97 4.63
C TYR A 45 -3.64 12.19 4.57
N ASN A 46 -3.35 13.25 5.31
CA ASN A 46 -4.25 14.41 5.40
C ASN A 46 -4.25 15.28 4.14
N PHE A 47 -3.10 15.47 3.49
CA PHE A 47 -2.98 16.40 2.37
C PHE A 47 -3.04 15.72 1.01
N TYR A 48 -2.55 14.49 0.90
CA TYR A 48 -2.48 13.78 -0.39
C TYR A 48 -3.58 12.71 -0.50
N ALA A 49 -3.64 11.77 0.44
CA ALA A 49 -4.56 10.65 0.37
C ALA A 49 -6.03 11.09 0.37
N ARG A 50 -6.43 11.90 1.33
CA ARG A 50 -7.81 12.43 1.41
C ARG A 50 -8.24 13.22 0.18
N ARG A 51 -7.27 13.81 -0.51
CA ARG A 51 -7.57 14.56 -1.73
C ARG A 51 -7.78 13.63 -2.90
N ILE A 52 -6.94 12.60 -3.08
CA ILE A 52 -7.15 11.59 -4.12
C ILE A 52 -8.48 10.86 -3.88
N ASP A 53 -8.82 10.54 -2.64
CA ASP A 53 -10.12 9.95 -2.31
C ASP A 53 -11.26 10.84 -2.79
N ARG A 54 -11.24 12.13 -2.42
CA ARG A 54 -12.31 13.07 -2.76
C ARG A 54 -12.38 13.40 -4.26
N ASP A 55 -11.24 13.64 -4.91
CA ASP A 55 -11.19 14.21 -6.27
C ASP A 55 -11.14 13.12 -7.35
N VAL A 56 -10.62 11.93 -7.05
CA VAL A 56 -10.40 10.84 -8.01
C VAL A 56 -11.25 9.62 -7.69
N ILE A 57 -11.12 9.09 -6.47
CA ILE A 57 -11.78 7.83 -6.09
C ILE A 57 -13.25 8.09 -5.76
N GLN A 58 -13.58 9.19 -5.09
CA GLN A 58 -14.95 9.60 -4.77
C GLN A 58 -15.73 8.47 -4.05
N ALA A 59 -15.19 7.98 -2.95
CA ALA A 59 -15.85 6.96 -2.15
C ALA A 59 -17.15 7.50 -1.55
N ASP A 60 -18.27 6.82 -1.81
CA ASP A 60 -19.56 7.17 -1.25
C ASP A 60 -19.84 6.29 -0.01
N PRO A 61 -19.83 6.85 1.20
CA PRO A 61 -20.08 6.10 2.43
C PRO A 61 -21.53 5.57 2.56
N ASN A 62 -22.47 6.13 1.78
CA ASN A 62 -23.88 5.73 1.81
C ASN A 62 -24.17 4.58 0.85
N ARG A 63 -23.27 4.26 -0.06
CA ARG A 63 -23.44 3.17 -1.01
C ARG A 63 -23.31 1.83 -0.30
N ALA A 64 -24.32 0.97 -0.46
CA ALA A 64 -24.27 -0.38 0.08
C ALA A 64 -23.12 -1.18 -0.55
N THR A 65 -22.36 -1.90 0.28
CA THR A 65 -21.25 -2.75 -0.17
C THR A 65 -21.80 -4.07 -0.75
N PRO A 66 -21.04 -4.76 -1.62
CA PRO A 66 -21.42 -6.06 -2.17
C PRO A 66 -21.80 -7.08 -1.09
N ALA A 67 -21.09 -7.11 0.03
CA ALA A 67 -21.38 -7.99 1.15
C ALA A 67 -22.76 -7.75 1.78
N ARG A 68 -23.32 -6.55 1.64
CA ARG A 68 -24.70 -6.25 2.08
C ARG A 68 -25.73 -6.49 1.00
N LEU A 69 -25.38 -6.25 -0.27
CA LEU A 69 -26.30 -6.40 -1.41
C LEU A 69 -26.54 -7.86 -1.77
N TYR A 70 -25.49 -8.68 -1.71
CA TYR A 70 -25.48 -10.08 -2.15
C TYR A 70 -25.33 -11.07 -0.98
N MET A 71 -25.71 -10.65 0.23
CA MET A 71 -25.56 -11.45 1.44
C MET A 71 -26.16 -12.85 1.26
N ASP A 72 -25.31 -13.87 1.18
CA ASP A 72 -25.68 -15.28 1.02
C ASP A 72 -25.23 -16.16 2.21
N GLY A 73 -24.46 -15.59 3.13
CA GLY A 73 -23.92 -16.31 4.30
C GLY A 73 -22.73 -17.22 4.02
N VAL A 74 -22.22 -17.26 2.78
CA VAL A 74 -21.08 -18.08 2.35
C VAL A 74 -19.99 -17.18 1.77
N ASP A 75 -20.22 -16.59 0.60
CA ASP A 75 -19.27 -15.73 -0.10
C ASP A 75 -19.38 -14.26 0.32
N PHE A 76 -20.58 -13.81 0.63
CA PHE A 76 -20.88 -12.45 1.02
C PHE A 76 -21.44 -12.37 2.44
N MET A 77 -20.55 -12.14 3.39
CA MET A 77 -20.90 -11.95 4.79
C MET A 77 -20.48 -10.57 5.29
N PRO A 78 -21.44 -9.72 5.72
CA PRO A 78 -21.10 -8.46 6.38
C PRO A 78 -20.28 -8.71 7.64
N THR A 79 -19.07 -8.17 7.68
CA THR A 79 -18.12 -8.37 8.78
C THR A 79 -17.90 -7.06 9.53
N ASN A 80 -17.61 -7.17 10.83
CA ASN A 80 -17.26 -6.01 11.64
C ASN A 80 -16.01 -5.33 11.08
N ARG A 81 -16.02 -3.98 11.02
CA ARG A 81 -14.92 -3.19 10.46
C ARG A 81 -13.57 -3.45 11.12
N ASN A 82 -13.53 -3.74 12.42
CA ASN A 82 -12.28 -4.00 13.14
C ASN A 82 -11.68 -5.35 12.74
N ILE A 83 -12.52 -6.36 12.51
CA ILE A 83 -12.08 -7.66 12.00
C ILE A 83 -11.56 -7.51 10.58
N LEU A 84 -12.30 -6.79 9.72
CA LEU A 84 -11.89 -6.52 8.35
C LEU A 84 -10.57 -5.74 8.29
N TYR A 85 -10.40 -4.73 9.14
CA TYR A 85 -9.15 -4.00 9.29
C TYR A 85 -8.00 -4.94 9.69
N GLY A 86 -8.22 -5.82 10.68
CA GLY A 86 -7.20 -6.78 11.11
C GLY A 86 -6.77 -7.73 9.99
N TYR A 87 -7.71 -8.23 9.20
CA TYR A 87 -7.41 -9.06 8.03
C TYR A 87 -6.59 -8.31 6.98
N HIS A 88 -6.99 -7.09 6.68
CA HIS A 88 -6.29 -6.25 5.70
C HIS A 88 -4.88 -5.90 6.19
N PHE A 89 -4.74 -5.48 7.44
CA PHE A 89 -3.45 -5.20 8.07
C PHE A 89 -2.52 -6.42 8.04
N LYS A 90 -3.02 -7.60 8.44
CA LYS A 90 -2.25 -8.85 8.39
C LYS A 90 -1.77 -9.18 6.98
N SER A 91 -2.60 -8.94 5.97
CA SER A 91 -2.27 -9.24 4.58
C SER A 91 -1.18 -8.33 4.03
N ILE A 92 -1.16 -7.06 4.43
CA ILE A 92 -0.14 -6.08 4.02
C ILE A 92 1.13 -6.22 4.86
N ALA A 93 1.01 -6.25 6.19
CA ALA A 93 2.14 -6.36 7.12
C ALA A 93 2.63 -7.82 7.28
N ALA A 94 2.68 -8.57 6.21
CA ALA A 94 3.21 -9.92 6.16
C ALA A 94 4.75 -9.95 6.24
N ALA A 95 5.33 -11.13 6.30
CA ALA A 95 6.78 -11.31 6.40
C ALA A 95 7.56 -10.65 5.24
N GLY A 96 7.01 -10.64 4.02
CA GLY A 96 7.65 -10.03 2.85
C GLY A 96 8.03 -8.56 3.04
N PRO A 97 7.11 -7.66 3.37
CA PRO A 97 7.41 -6.26 3.65
C PRO A 97 8.42 -6.04 4.77
N ILE A 98 8.39 -6.85 5.82
CA ILE A 98 9.33 -6.74 6.96
C ILE A 98 10.73 -7.17 6.53
N VAL A 99 10.86 -8.39 6.01
CA VAL A 99 12.14 -8.96 5.57
C VAL A 99 12.73 -8.17 4.40
N GLY A 100 11.89 -7.72 3.46
CA GLY A 100 12.31 -6.91 2.32
C GLY A 100 12.99 -5.61 2.73
N VAL A 101 12.45 -4.89 3.70
CA VAL A 101 13.06 -3.65 4.23
C VAL A 101 14.37 -3.93 4.95
N ILE A 102 14.43 -5.00 5.76
CA ILE A 102 15.66 -5.41 6.45
C ILE A 102 16.75 -5.78 5.43
N THR A 103 16.41 -6.56 4.41
CA THR A 103 17.32 -6.94 3.34
C THR A 103 17.82 -5.72 2.55
N ALA A 104 16.93 -4.80 2.20
CA ALA A 104 17.28 -3.56 1.53
C ALA A 104 18.23 -2.69 2.39
N ALA A 105 17.97 -2.60 3.69
CA ALA A 105 18.82 -1.86 4.61
C ALA A 105 20.22 -2.49 4.75
N ASN A 106 20.31 -3.82 4.72
CA ASN A 106 21.60 -4.53 4.76
C ASN A 106 22.40 -4.40 3.46
N LEU A 107 21.73 -4.40 2.29
CA LEU A 107 22.41 -4.34 0.99
C LEU A 107 22.81 -2.92 0.57
N TRP A 108 21.93 -1.95 0.81
CA TRP A 108 22.09 -0.58 0.31
C TRP A 108 22.22 0.48 1.41
N GLY A 109 22.17 0.05 2.66
CA GLY A 109 22.17 0.94 3.82
C GLY A 109 20.76 1.40 4.21
N TRP A 110 20.65 1.83 5.47
CA TRP A 110 19.35 2.19 6.07
C TRP A 110 18.72 3.45 5.46
N LEU A 111 19.52 4.42 5.03
CA LEU A 111 19.01 5.69 4.51
C LEU A 111 18.26 5.52 3.17
N PRO A 112 18.81 4.87 2.12
CA PRO A 112 18.06 4.57 0.90
C PRO A 112 16.80 3.73 1.17
N ALA A 113 16.89 2.73 2.07
CA ALA A 113 15.77 1.87 2.41
C ALA A 113 14.60 2.66 3.03
N ILE A 114 14.88 3.56 3.98
CA ILE A 114 13.85 4.41 4.61
C ILE A 114 13.27 5.43 3.65
N LEU A 115 14.10 6.07 2.83
CA LEU A 115 13.62 7.00 1.81
C LEU A 115 12.68 6.31 0.83
N TRP A 116 13.06 5.12 0.35
CA TRP A 116 12.20 4.32 -0.53
C TRP A 116 10.90 3.91 0.15
N LEU A 117 10.97 3.49 1.41
CA LEU A 117 9.79 3.10 2.19
C LEU A 117 8.80 4.27 2.33
N ILE A 118 9.28 5.43 2.77
CA ILE A 118 8.43 6.61 2.97
C ILE A 118 7.83 7.09 1.66
N LEU A 119 8.62 7.20 0.60
CA LEU A 119 8.14 7.63 -0.71
C LEU A 119 7.20 6.61 -1.34
N GLY A 120 7.55 5.33 -1.28
CA GLY A 120 6.73 4.23 -1.79
C GLY A 120 5.37 4.15 -1.11
N VAL A 121 5.34 4.21 0.23
CA VAL A 121 4.07 4.21 0.98
C VAL A 121 3.26 5.47 0.70
N THR A 122 3.90 6.64 0.62
CA THR A 122 3.21 7.92 0.43
C THR A 122 2.56 8.03 -0.94
N PHE A 123 3.23 7.62 -2.01
CA PHE A 123 2.77 7.90 -3.38
C PHE A 123 2.18 6.69 -4.09
N ILE A 124 2.62 5.48 -3.77
CA ILE A 124 2.25 4.26 -4.50
C ILE A 124 1.43 3.32 -3.63
N GLY A 125 1.93 2.94 -2.45
CA GLY A 125 1.40 1.85 -1.63
C GLY A 125 -0.09 2.02 -1.34
N TRP A 126 -0.46 3.02 -0.55
CA TRP A 126 -1.86 3.22 -0.17
C TRP A 126 -2.76 3.53 -1.38
N ALA A 127 -2.25 4.23 -2.38
CA ALA A 127 -3.05 4.60 -3.56
C ALA A 127 -3.42 3.35 -4.38
N SER A 128 -2.47 2.43 -4.58
CA SER A 128 -2.73 1.17 -5.28
C SER A 128 -3.67 0.26 -4.49
N ASP A 129 -3.44 0.09 -3.19
CA ASP A 129 -4.25 -0.78 -2.34
C ASP A 129 -5.69 -0.26 -2.22
N TYR A 130 -5.84 1.02 -1.93
CA TYR A 130 -7.16 1.64 -1.79
C TYR A 130 -7.93 1.66 -3.12
N SER A 131 -7.25 1.97 -4.22
CA SER A 131 -7.86 1.91 -5.55
C SER A 131 -8.30 0.50 -5.93
N ALA A 132 -7.50 -0.52 -5.61
CA ALA A 132 -7.84 -1.92 -5.87
C ALA A 132 -9.08 -2.36 -5.06
N ILE A 133 -9.15 -1.98 -3.77
CA ILE A 133 -10.33 -2.24 -2.92
C ILE A 133 -11.57 -1.56 -3.50
N MET A 134 -11.48 -0.27 -3.81
CA MET A 134 -12.61 0.48 -4.34
C MET A 134 -13.07 0.00 -5.71
N LEU A 135 -12.13 -0.43 -6.55
CA LEU A 135 -12.42 -1.03 -7.84
C LEU A 135 -13.19 -2.35 -7.66
N SER A 136 -12.77 -3.20 -6.71
CA SER A 136 -13.47 -4.43 -6.37
C SER A 136 -14.87 -4.16 -5.82
N VAL A 137 -15.01 -3.26 -4.86
CA VAL A 137 -16.32 -2.88 -4.27
C VAL A 137 -17.29 -2.34 -5.34
N ARG A 138 -16.80 -1.58 -6.31
CA ARG A 138 -17.62 -1.03 -7.40
C ARG A 138 -18.00 -2.07 -8.45
N ASN A 139 -17.28 -3.18 -8.51
CA ASN A 139 -17.50 -4.28 -9.44
C ASN A 139 -17.92 -5.55 -8.68
N GLU A 140 -18.92 -5.44 -7.81
CA GLU A 140 -19.59 -6.58 -7.17
C GLU A 140 -18.70 -7.48 -6.31
N GLY A 141 -17.57 -6.94 -5.81
CA GLY A 141 -16.59 -7.72 -5.05
C GLY A 141 -15.70 -8.63 -5.90
N ASN A 142 -15.70 -8.47 -7.21
CA ASN A 142 -14.90 -9.29 -8.11
C ASN A 142 -13.39 -9.10 -7.91
N SER A 143 -12.61 -10.13 -8.23
CA SER A 143 -11.15 -10.07 -8.21
C SER A 143 -10.60 -9.13 -9.28
N LEU A 144 -9.40 -8.58 -9.05
CA LEU A 144 -8.75 -7.67 -10.00
C LEU A 144 -8.58 -8.28 -11.39
N SER A 145 -8.29 -9.60 -11.46
CA SER A 145 -8.16 -10.32 -12.74
C SER A 145 -9.48 -10.42 -13.51
N ALA A 146 -10.60 -10.63 -12.81
CA ALA A 146 -11.93 -10.64 -13.41
C ALA A 146 -12.33 -9.25 -13.92
N ILE A 147 -12.02 -8.23 -13.15
CA ILE A 147 -12.29 -6.83 -13.51
C ILE A 147 -11.44 -6.41 -14.71
N ALA A 148 -10.17 -6.76 -14.73
CA ALA A 148 -9.28 -6.48 -15.86
C ALA A 148 -9.73 -7.19 -17.16
N HIS A 149 -10.23 -8.41 -17.06
CA HIS A 149 -10.84 -9.11 -18.18
C HIS A 149 -12.03 -8.33 -18.77
N ARG A 150 -12.87 -7.80 -17.89
CA ARG A 150 -14.12 -7.11 -18.27
C ARG A 150 -13.87 -5.69 -18.78
N LEU A 151 -12.95 -4.95 -18.16
CA LEU A 151 -12.74 -3.52 -18.43
C LEU A 151 -11.63 -3.24 -19.46
N ILE A 152 -10.63 -4.13 -19.58
CA ILE A 152 -9.47 -3.90 -20.45
C ILE A 152 -9.55 -4.82 -21.68
N ALA A 153 -9.31 -6.10 -21.49
CA ALA A 153 -9.38 -7.11 -22.55
C ALA A 153 -9.44 -8.54 -21.99
N PRO A 154 -10.05 -9.51 -22.71
CA PRO A 154 -10.07 -10.91 -22.29
C PRO A 154 -8.69 -11.51 -22.04
N ARG A 155 -7.69 -11.14 -22.81
CA ARG A 155 -6.30 -11.63 -22.69
C ARG A 155 -5.62 -11.18 -21.39
N THR A 156 -6.02 -10.05 -20.82
CA THR A 156 -5.45 -9.49 -19.59
C THR A 156 -5.60 -10.44 -18.40
N ARG A 157 -6.71 -11.18 -18.32
CA ARG A 157 -6.94 -12.18 -17.28
C ARG A 157 -5.87 -13.29 -17.32
N THR A 158 -5.60 -13.83 -18.50
CA THR A 158 -4.60 -14.89 -18.68
C THR A 158 -3.20 -14.38 -18.33
N ILE A 159 -2.85 -13.19 -18.80
CA ILE A 159 -1.55 -12.57 -18.50
C ILE A 159 -1.37 -12.39 -17.00
N LEU A 160 -2.40 -11.87 -16.29
CA LEU A 160 -2.36 -11.69 -14.84
C LEU A 160 -2.25 -13.01 -14.10
N PHE A 161 -2.96 -14.07 -14.52
CA PHE A 161 -2.84 -15.39 -13.89
C PHE A 161 -1.46 -15.99 -14.07
N VAL A 162 -0.88 -15.90 -15.25
CA VAL A 162 0.49 -16.38 -15.51
C VAL A 162 1.49 -15.58 -14.66
N PHE A 163 1.36 -14.27 -14.62
CA PHE A 163 2.20 -13.40 -13.78
C PHE A 163 2.09 -13.79 -12.30
N ILE A 164 0.87 -13.90 -11.77
CA ILE A 164 0.63 -14.26 -10.36
C ILE A 164 1.18 -15.65 -10.06
N PHE A 165 1.04 -16.61 -10.96
CA PHE A 165 1.59 -17.95 -10.79
C PHE A 165 3.12 -17.93 -10.59
N PHE A 166 3.85 -17.27 -11.49
CA PHE A 166 5.31 -17.14 -11.36
C PHE A 166 5.72 -16.31 -10.14
N TYR A 167 4.97 -15.26 -9.83
CA TYR A 167 5.18 -14.46 -8.63
C TYR A 167 5.06 -15.29 -7.35
N LEU A 168 4.03 -16.14 -7.25
CA LEU A 168 3.84 -17.03 -6.10
C LEU A 168 4.95 -18.09 -5.98
N LEU A 169 5.46 -18.62 -7.10
CA LEU A 169 6.63 -19.50 -7.08
C LEU A 169 7.88 -18.79 -6.55
N LEU A 170 8.11 -17.55 -6.99
CA LEU A 170 9.23 -16.72 -6.52
C LEU A 170 9.12 -16.43 -5.03
N VAL A 171 7.94 -16.04 -4.56
CA VAL A 171 7.67 -15.79 -3.13
C VAL A 171 7.87 -17.06 -2.31
N GLY A 172 7.34 -18.21 -2.78
CA GLY A 172 7.54 -19.50 -2.14
C GLY A 172 9.02 -19.87 -2.03
N GLY A 173 9.79 -19.68 -3.11
CA GLY A 173 11.24 -19.87 -3.10
C GLY A 173 11.98 -18.96 -2.12
N ALA A 174 11.58 -17.69 -2.03
CA ALA A 174 12.16 -16.76 -1.08
C ALA A 174 11.90 -17.19 0.38
N PHE A 175 10.69 -17.63 0.70
CA PHE A 175 10.38 -18.16 2.04
C PHE A 175 11.18 -19.43 2.37
N LEU A 176 11.30 -20.35 1.43
CA LEU A 176 12.15 -21.54 1.60
C LEU A 176 13.61 -21.14 1.88
N GLY A 177 14.14 -20.16 1.13
CA GLY A 177 15.48 -19.62 1.36
C GLY A 177 15.68 -19.05 2.75
N ILE A 178 14.69 -18.32 3.29
CA ILE A 178 14.72 -17.79 4.66
C ILE A 178 14.71 -18.96 5.68
N MET A 179 13.86 -19.96 5.48
CA MET A 179 13.75 -21.10 6.40
C MET A 179 15.02 -21.95 6.45
N THR A 180 15.78 -22.00 5.36
CA THR A 180 17.05 -22.75 5.31
C THR A 180 18.25 -21.96 5.84
N ALA A 181 18.10 -20.66 6.04
CA ALA A 181 19.15 -19.78 6.57
C ALA A 181 19.10 -19.64 8.11
N ILE A 182 18.07 -20.19 8.74
CA ILE A 182 17.89 -20.26 10.21
C ILE A 182 18.38 -21.59 10.74
#